data_4638cfbc13e4f15c3c78bc2360ee2ccd
#
_entry.id   4638cfbc13e4f15c3c78bc2360ee2ccd
#
_cell.length_a   1.000
_cell.length_b   1.000
_cell.length_c   1.000
_cell.angle_alpha   90.00
_cell.angle_beta   90.00
_cell.angle_gamma   90.00
#
_symmetry.space_group_name_H-M   'P 1'
#
loop_
_entity.id
_entity.type
_entity.pdbx_description
1 polymer ?
#
loop_
_entity_poly.entity_id
_entity_poly.type
_entity_poly.pdbx_seq_one_letter_code
_entity_poly.pdbx_strand_id
1 'polypeptide(L)'
;MHKTHLSLFLLSLTLLWSDPAGAVQQHGGAEGLVSHEIGHILFITGMGYLLFWVYRLRMTGGGWAEFKVFLWLILCWNFLTFSGHWMREAVDPEKFIRVDGKITGYSIDSLFDLFFYLTRLDHLVLLPCFLFLLLALKKWSRPV
;
A
#
# COMPACT_ATOMS: atom_id res chain seq x y z
N MET A 1 -17.29 -25.67 26.14
CA MET A 1 -17.58 -25.26 24.76
C MET A 1 -18.52 -24.06 24.63
N HIS A 2 -19.53 -23.85 25.48
CA HIS A 2 -20.45 -22.68 25.36
C HIS A 2 -19.81 -21.30 25.55
N LYS A 3 -18.79 -21.17 26.41
CA LYS A 3 -18.15 -19.85 26.71
C LYS A 3 -17.35 -19.27 25.52
N THR A 4 -16.69 -20.13 24.74
CA THR A 4 -15.91 -19.71 23.57
C THR A 4 -16.80 -19.21 22.42
N HIS A 5 -17.95 -19.85 22.20
CA HIS A 5 -18.90 -19.41 21.17
C HIS A 5 -19.57 -18.08 21.53
N LEU A 6 -19.87 -17.86 22.82
CA LEU A 6 -20.42 -16.58 23.29
C LEU A 6 -19.39 -15.45 23.12
N SER A 7 -18.11 -15.69 23.45
CA SER A 7 -17.05 -14.67 23.29
C SER A 7 -16.83 -14.33 21.82
N LEU A 8 -16.84 -15.31 20.91
CA LEU A 8 -16.72 -15.07 19.47
C LEU A 8 -17.95 -14.33 18.92
N PHE A 9 -19.15 -14.64 19.41
CA PHE A 9 -20.37 -13.94 19.01
C PHE A 9 -20.35 -12.49 19.49
N LEU A 10 -19.95 -12.21 20.73
CA LEU A 10 -19.82 -10.85 21.25
C LEU A 10 -18.74 -10.05 20.51
N LEU A 11 -17.61 -10.68 20.18
CA LEU A 11 -16.54 -10.06 19.38
C LEU A 11 -17.03 -9.74 17.97
N SER A 12 -17.79 -10.62 17.32
CA SER A 12 -18.37 -10.35 16.02
C SER A 12 -19.40 -9.22 16.06
N LEU A 13 -20.18 -9.12 17.14
CA LEU A 13 -21.15 -8.03 17.33
C LEU A 13 -20.44 -6.68 17.51
N THR A 14 -19.33 -6.62 18.24
CA THR A 14 -18.53 -5.39 18.39
C THR A 14 -17.84 -4.99 17.08
N LEU A 15 -17.44 -5.95 16.25
CA LEU A 15 -16.88 -5.67 14.92
C LEU A 15 -17.94 -5.22 13.89
N LEU A 16 -19.18 -5.66 14.06
CA LEU A 16 -20.31 -5.22 13.23
C LEU A 16 -20.91 -3.87 13.67
N TRP A 17 -20.71 -3.50 14.93
CA TRP A 17 -21.07 -2.19 15.45
C TRP A 17 -19.91 -1.21 15.27
N SER A 18 -19.50 -1.02 14.03
CA SER A 18 -18.58 0.06 13.70
C SER A 18 -19.41 1.34 13.54
N ASP A 19 -19.47 2.17 14.56
CA ASP A 19 -19.62 3.59 14.32
C ASP A 19 -18.58 3.98 13.27
N PRO A 20 -18.92 4.88 12.31
CA PRO A 20 -17.89 5.42 11.43
C PRO A 20 -16.83 6.01 12.35
N ALA A 21 -15.75 5.23 12.53
CA ALA A 21 -14.67 5.62 13.40
C ALA A 21 -14.21 6.99 12.91
N GLY A 22 -14.40 8.03 13.71
CA GLY A 22 -13.84 9.35 13.49
C GLY A 22 -12.30 9.36 13.50
N ALA A 23 -11.70 8.18 13.34
CA ALA A 23 -10.28 7.91 13.16
C ALA A 23 -9.75 8.24 11.77
N VAL A 24 -10.62 8.59 10.81
CA VAL A 24 -10.17 9.37 9.67
C VAL A 24 -9.91 10.77 10.21
N GLN A 25 -8.75 10.98 10.81
CA GLN A 25 -8.22 12.30 10.97
C GLN A 25 -8.19 12.90 9.56
N GLN A 26 -9.16 13.76 9.28
CA GLN A 26 -9.08 14.67 8.15
C GLN A 26 -7.93 15.64 8.52
N HIS A 27 -6.71 15.18 8.30
CA HIS A 27 -5.56 16.08 8.28
C HIS A 27 -5.75 16.98 7.06
N GLY A 28 -6.62 17.97 7.21
CA GLY A 28 -6.78 19.03 6.25
C GLY A 28 -5.53 19.90 6.31
N GLY A 29 -4.77 19.95 5.21
CA GLY A 29 -3.65 20.86 5.09
C GLY A 29 -2.28 20.17 4.95
N ALA A 30 -1.23 20.98 4.89
CA ALA A 30 0.15 20.55 4.69
C ALA A 30 0.67 19.56 5.78
N GLU A 31 0.18 19.66 7.00
CA GLU A 31 0.60 18.79 8.12
C GLU A 31 0.26 17.31 7.88
N GLY A 32 -0.93 17.03 7.33
CA GLY A 32 -1.34 15.68 7.02
C GLY A 32 -0.51 15.07 5.91
N LEU A 33 -0.22 15.85 4.86
CA LEU A 33 0.63 15.43 3.77
C LEU A 33 2.05 15.11 4.27
N VAL A 34 2.67 16.02 5.03
CA VAL A 34 4.03 15.84 5.55
C VAL A 34 4.14 14.59 6.42
N SER A 35 3.18 14.38 7.34
CA SER A 35 3.19 13.20 8.21
C SER A 35 3.06 11.89 7.40
N HIS A 36 2.25 11.91 6.36
CA HIS A 36 2.06 10.78 5.45
C HIS A 36 3.33 10.49 4.64
N GLU A 37 3.98 11.53 4.12
CA GLU A 37 5.23 11.42 3.37
C GLU A 37 6.39 10.89 4.22
N ILE A 38 6.49 11.32 5.48
CA ILE A 38 7.45 10.76 6.44
C ILE A 38 7.20 9.25 6.62
N GLY A 39 5.93 8.82 6.70
CA GLY A 39 5.57 7.41 6.74
C GLY A 39 6.09 6.62 5.56
N HIS A 40 5.94 7.16 4.33
CA HIS A 40 6.47 6.53 3.11
C HIS A 40 8.00 6.43 3.14
N ILE A 41 8.71 7.48 3.54
CA ILE A 41 10.17 7.48 3.64
C ILE A 41 10.66 6.43 4.65
N LEU A 42 10.05 6.36 5.83
CA LEU A 42 10.40 5.37 6.84
C LEU A 42 10.12 3.94 6.35
N PHE A 43 9.01 3.73 5.65
CA PHE A 43 8.67 2.43 5.08
C PHE A 43 9.66 2.01 3.99
N ILE A 44 10.00 2.90 3.05
CA ILE A 44 11.00 2.64 2.00
C ILE A 44 12.35 2.29 2.64
N THR A 45 12.76 3.07 3.65
CA THR A 45 14.01 2.83 4.37
C THR A 45 14.03 1.46 5.04
N GLY A 46 12.95 1.11 5.76
CA GLY A 46 12.83 -0.17 6.46
C GLY A 46 12.81 -1.36 5.51
N MET A 47 12.01 -1.30 4.44
CA MET A 47 11.94 -2.37 3.45
C MET A 47 13.23 -2.48 2.62
N GLY A 48 13.84 -1.35 2.28
CA GLY A 48 15.14 -1.31 1.61
C GLY A 48 16.26 -1.90 2.46
N TYR A 49 16.28 -1.58 3.77
CA TYR A 49 17.20 -2.18 4.73
C TYR A 49 17.02 -3.70 4.82
N LEU A 50 15.76 -4.18 4.90
CA LEU A 50 15.46 -5.60 4.93
C LEU A 50 15.92 -6.29 3.63
N LEU A 51 15.64 -5.69 2.48
CA LEU A 51 16.09 -6.19 1.17
C LEU A 51 17.62 -6.28 1.10
N PHE A 52 18.32 -5.22 1.56
CA PHE A 52 19.79 -5.22 1.65
C PHE A 52 20.31 -6.40 2.46
N TRP A 53 19.77 -6.67 3.65
CA TRP A 53 20.20 -7.76 4.50
C TRP A 53 19.90 -9.13 3.89
N VAL A 54 18.74 -9.32 3.25
CA VAL A 54 18.38 -10.56 2.55
C VAL A 54 19.42 -10.89 1.46
N TYR A 55 19.87 -9.87 0.72
CA TYR A 55 20.94 -10.06 -0.28
C TYR A 55 22.31 -10.22 0.38
N ARG A 56 22.63 -9.43 1.37
CA ARG A 56 23.94 -9.45 2.07
C ARG A 56 24.21 -10.79 2.74
N LEU A 57 23.20 -11.38 3.36
CA LEU A 57 23.27 -12.68 4.00
C LEU A 57 23.08 -13.84 3.01
N ARG A 58 22.96 -13.55 1.72
CA ARG A 58 22.78 -14.54 0.65
C ARG A 58 21.66 -15.54 0.95
N MET A 59 20.54 -15.04 1.54
CA MET A 59 19.38 -15.87 1.83
C MET A 59 18.87 -16.54 0.55
N THR A 60 18.95 -17.88 0.52
CA THR A 60 18.55 -18.73 -0.63
C THR A 60 17.75 -19.92 -0.14
N GLY A 61 17.10 -20.65 -1.08
CA GLY A 61 16.27 -21.80 -0.74
C GLY A 61 14.78 -21.48 -0.72
N GLY A 62 14.00 -22.41 -0.18
CA GLY A 62 12.53 -22.36 -0.26
C GLY A 62 11.94 -21.07 0.33
N GLY A 63 11.27 -20.28 -0.52
CA GLY A 63 10.55 -19.07 -0.09
C GLY A 63 11.33 -17.76 -0.20
N TRP A 64 12.68 -17.79 -0.15
CA TRP A 64 13.47 -16.54 -0.20
C TRP A 64 13.44 -15.84 -1.55
N ALA A 65 13.31 -16.58 -2.65
CA ALA A 65 13.17 -15.98 -3.98
C ALA A 65 11.86 -15.18 -4.08
N GLU A 66 10.75 -15.77 -3.66
CA GLU A 66 9.45 -15.13 -3.62
C GLU A 66 9.43 -13.94 -2.67
N PHE A 67 10.09 -14.06 -1.51
CA PHE A 67 10.18 -12.97 -0.55
C PHE A 67 10.97 -11.78 -1.09
N LYS A 68 12.04 -12.01 -1.88
CA LYS A 68 12.76 -10.93 -2.57
C LYS A 68 11.88 -10.22 -3.58
N VAL A 69 11.08 -10.98 -4.35
CA VAL A 69 10.11 -10.38 -5.29
C VAL A 69 9.07 -9.55 -4.55
N PHE A 70 8.54 -10.07 -3.44
CA PHE A 70 7.64 -9.30 -2.56
C PHE A 70 8.27 -7.97 -2.13
N LEU A 71 9.53 -8.00 -1.63
CA LEU A 71 10.22 -6.78 -1.17
C LEU A 71 10.42 -5.76 -2.29
N TRP A 72 10.75 -6.20 -3.51
CA TRP A 72 10.84 -5.31 -4.66
C TRP A 72 9.50 -4.72 -5.05
N LEU A 73 8.43 -5.52 -5.07
CA LEU A 73 7.09 -5.06 -5.42
C LEU A 73 6.54 -4.07 -4.40
N ILE A 74 6.73 -4.34 -3.10
CA ILE A 74 6.25 -3.43 -2.05
C ILE A 74 7.02 -2.10 -2.04
N LEU A 75 8.32 -2.12 -2.35
CA LEU A 75 9.11 -0.91 -2.55
C LEU A 75 8.64 -0.13 -3.79
N CYS A 76 8.40 -0.83 -4.90
CA CYS A 76 7.87 -0.23 -6.13
C CYS A 76 6.51 0.43 -5.87
N TRP A 77 5.59 -0.27 -5.21
CA TRP A 77 4.29 0.28 -4.81
C TRP A 77 4.46 1.55 -3.99
N ASN A 78 5.27 1.49 -2.94
CA ASN A 78 5.45 2.62 -2.03
C ASN A 78 6.07 3.83 -2.76
N PHE A 79 7.04 3.59 -3.66
CA PHE A 79 7.65 4.65 -4.47
C PHE A 79 6.64 5.29 -5.45
N LEU A 80 5.77 4.49 -6.08
CA LEU A 80 4.71 5.00 -6.95
C LEU A 80 3.72 5.86 -6.16
N THR A 81 3.28 5.40 -4.99
CA THR A 81 2.36 6.14 -4.12
C THR A 81 2.99 7.46 -3.68
N PHE A 82 4.22 7.42 -3.17
CA PHE A 82 4.98 8.61 -2.76
C PHE A 82 5.12 9.62 -3.92
N SER A 83 5.52 9.14 -5.11
CA SER A 83 5.66 9.99 -6.29
C SER A 83 4.31 10.58 -6.72
N GLY A 84 3.23 9.81 -6.63
CA GLY A 84 1.89 10.25 -6.97
C GLY A 84 1.37 11.38 -6.07
N HIS A 85 1.75 11.39 -4.79
CA HIS A 85 1.41 12.49 -3.87
C HIS A 85 2.10 13.79 -4.29
N TRP A 86 3.40 13.73 -4.56
CA TRP A 86 4.15 14.92 -5.02
C TRP A 86 3.67 15.44 -6.38
N MET A 87 3.41 14.53 -7.32
CA MET A 87 2.91 14.92 -8.64
C MET A 87 1.54 15.55 -8.56
N ARG A 88 0.68 15.15 -7.61
CA ARG A 88 -0.65 15.72 -7.45
C ARG A 88 -0.63 17.21 -7.18
N GLU A 89 0.36 17.71 -6.44
CA GLU A 89 0.52 19.15 -6.14
C GLU A 89 0.93 19.95 -7.39
N ALA A 90 1.55 19.27 -8.38
CA ALA A 90 2.00 19.89 -9.62
C ALA A 90 0.99 19.75 -10.78
N VAL A 91 -0.04 18.93 -10.61
CA VAL A 91 -1.09 18.72 -11.63
C VAL A 91 -2.09 19.87 -11.64
N ASP A 92 -2.36 20.41 -12.83
CA ASP A 92 -3.38 21.42 -13.02
C ASP A 92 -4.78 20.85 -12.64
N PRO A 93 -5.52 21.49 -11.70
CA PRO A 93 -6.86 21.09 -11.33
C PRO A 93 -7.87 20.99 -12.49
N GLU A 94 -7.65 21.74 -13.58
CA GLU A 94 -8.53 21.75 -14.76
C GLU A 94 -8.46 20.43 -15.54
N LYS A 95 -7.38 19.66 -15.39
CA LYS A 95 -7.25 18.33 -16.02
C LYS A 95 -8.18 17.26 -15.42
N PHE A 96 -8.75 17.52 -14.24
CA PHE A 96 -9.71 16.61 -13.63
C PHE A 96 -11.12 16.88 -14.18
N ILE A 97 -11.62 15.93 -14.97
CA ILE A 97 -12.99 15.96 -15.49
C ILE A 97 -13.96 15.69 -14.34
N ARG A 98 -14.85 16.63 -14.11
CA ARG A 98 -15.84 16.54 -13.02
C ARG A 98 -17.25 16.52 -13.57
N VAL A 99 -18.08 15.59 -13.06
CA VAL A 99 -19.52 15.53 -13.30
C VAL A 99 -20.19 15.53 -11.94
N ASP A 100 -21.13 16.44 -11.72
CA ASP A 100 -21.84 16.63 -10.43
C ASP A 100 -20.89 16.75 -9.22
N GLY A 101 -19.77 17.48 -9.40
CA GLY A 101 -18.76 17.71 -8.38
C GLY A 101 -17.83 16.51 -8.09
N LYS A 102 -18.06 15.35 -8.72
CA LYS A 102 -17.21 14.16 -8.60
C LYS A 102 -16.22 14.08 -9.76
N ILE A 103 -14.98 13.69 -9.45
CA ILE A 103 -13.97 13.42 -10.48
C ILE A 103 -14.35 12.12 -11.18
N THR A 104 -14.62 12.21 -12.49
CA THR A 104 -15.00 11.07 -13.34
C THR A 104 -13.93 10.70 -14.34
N GLY A 105 -12.94 11.57 -14.55
CA GLY A 105 -11.87 11.33 -15.50
C GLY A 105 -10.67 12.27 -15.29
N TYR A 106 -9.64 12.03 -16.09
CA TYR A 106 -8.42 12.82 -16.12
C TYR A 106 -7.91 12.96 -17.55
N SER A 107 -7.61 14.18 -17.99
CA SER A 107 -7.05 14.44 -19.33
C SER A 107 -5.55 14.15 -19.35
N ILE A 108 -5.11 13.33 -20.30
CA ILE A 108 -3.71 12.93 -20.47
C ILE A 108 -3.19 13.58 -21.75
N ASP A 109 -2.49 14.70 -21.62
CA ASP A 109 -1.98 15.49 -22.76
C ASP A 109 -0.44 15.48 -22.82
N SER A 110 0.22 14.96 -21.80
CA SER A 110 1.68 14.92 -21.72
C SER A 110 2.18 13.60 -21.11
N LEU A 111 3.49 13.34 -21.22
CA LEU A 111 4.15 12.22 -20.52
C LEU A 111 4.06 12.36 -19.01
N PHE A 112 4.05 13.58 -18.48
CA PHE A 112 3.86 13.82 -17.05
C PHE A 112 2.46 13.37 -16.61
N ASP A 113 1.43 13.71 -17.38
CA ASP A 113 0.05 13.31 -17.09
C ASP A 113 -0.11 11.78 -17.14
N LEU A 114 0.50 11.14 -18.13
CA LEU A 114 0.50 9.67 -18.23
C LEU A 114 1.17 9.05 -17.01
N PHE A 115 2.33 9.57 -16.60
CA PHE A 115 3.04 9.04 -15.43
C PHE A 115 2.24 9.27 -14.16
N PHE A 116 1.64 10.45 -13.97
CA PHE A 116 0.75 10.72 -12.86
C PHE A 116 -0.44 9.74 -12.85
N TYR A 117 -1.07 9.51 -14.00
CA TYR A 117 -2.18 8.54 -14.09
C TYR A 117 -1.75 7.13 -13.68
N LEU A 118 -0.56 6.70 -14.11
CA LEU A 118 -0.01 5.40 -13.71
C LEU A 118 0.22 5.29 -12.21
N THR A 119 0.63 6.38 -11.54
CA THR A 119 0.76 6.36 -10.07
C THR A 119 -0.58 6.17 -9.35
N ARG A 120 -1.72 6.46 -10.02
CA ARG A 120 -3.07 6.20 -9.45
C ARG A 120 -3.49 4.74 -9.50
N LEU A 121 -2.74 3.92 -10.25
CA LEU A 121 -2.92 2.47 -10.35
C LEU A 121 -1.96 1.69 -9.44
N ASP A 122 -1.27 2.38 -8.55
CA ASP A 122 -0.29 1.83 -7.62
C ASP A 122 -0.82 0.62 -6.83
N HIS A 123 -2.07 0.67 -6.38
CA HIS A 123 -2.71 -0.42 -5.63
C HIS A 123 -2.79 -1.75 -6.40
N LEU A 124 -2.77 -1.71 -7.74
CA LEU A 124 -2.73 -2.95 -8.54
C LEU A 124 -1.43 -3.73 -8.33
N VAL A 125 -0.34 -3.04 -7.95
CA VAL A 125 0.94 -3.68 -7.61
C VAL A 125 0.84 -4.50 -6.33
N LEU A 126 -0.09 -4.18 -5.43
CA LEU A 126 -0.27 -4.92 -4.18
C LEU A 126 -0.80 -6.34 -4.40
N LEU A 127 -1.56 -6.58 -5.47
CA LEU A 127 -2.08 -7.92 -5.78
C LEU A 127 -0.94 -8.94 -5.99
N PRO A 128 -0.02 -8.76 -6.95
CA PRO A 128 1.13 -9.64 -7.08
C PRO A 128 2.06 -9.58 -5.87
N CYS A 129 2.19 -8.42 -5.22
CA CYS A 129 3.00 -8.25 -4.03
C CYS A 129 2.58 -9.24 -2.93
N PHE A 130 1.34 -9.24 -2.51
CA PHE A 130 0.84 -10.16 -1.48
C PHE A 130 0.77 -11.61 -1.93
N LEU A 131 0.58 -11.86 -3.23
CA LEU A 131 0.68 -13.21 -3.77
C LEU A 131 2.09 -13.79 -3.54
N PHE A 132 3.15 -13.02 -3.84
CA PHE A 132 4.53 -13.47 -3.62
C PHE A 132 4.86 -13.64 -2.14
N LEU A 133 4.33 -12.79 -1.26
CA LEU A 133 4.44 -12.99 0.20
C LEU A 133 3.78 -14.31 0.62
N LEU A 134 2.55 -14.56 0.15
CA LEU A 134 1.84 -15.80 0.46
C LEU A 134 2.61 -17.04 -0.03
N LEU A 135 3.18 -16.98 -1.24
CA LEU A 135 3.99 -18.07 -1.79
C LEU A 135 5.25 -18.31 -0.96
N ALA A 136 5.92 -17.24 -0.48
CA ALA A 136 7.07 -17.34 0.40
C ALA A 136 6.69 -18.02 1.72
N LEU A 137 5.64 -17.55 2.39
CA LEU A 137 5.13 -18.11 3.64
C LEU A 137 4.72 -19.58 3.49
N LYS A 138 4.04 -19.92 2.40
CA LYS A 138 3.64 -21.29 2.11
C LYS A 138 4.84 -22.23 1.94
N LYS A 139 5.95 -21.74 1.35
CA LYS A 139 7.17 -22.53 1.22
C LYS A 139 7.87 -22.70 2.55
N TRP A 140 7.89 -21.68 3.40
CA TRP A 140 8.50 -21.75 4.74
C TRP A 140 7.68 -22.59 5.73
N SER A 141 6.37 -22.69 5.57
CA SER A 141 5.51 -23.51 6.44
C SER A 141 5.50 -25.00 6.10
N ARG A 142 6.15 -25.43 5.01
CA ARG A 142 6.25 -26.85 4.68
C ARG A 142 7.31 -27.49 5.57
N PRO A 143 6.97 -28.54 6.32
CA PRO A 143 7.95 -29.31 7.06
C PRO A 143 8.96 -29.92 6.06
N VAL A 144 10.24 -29.89 6.44
CA VAL A 144 11.35 -30.51 5.72
C VAL A 144 11.24 -32.02 5.86
#